data_217ee1af81ca3fdc97c962461d62c37c
#
_entry.id   217ee1af81ca3fdc97c962461d62c37c
#
_cell.length_a   1.000
_cell.length_b   1.000
_cell.length_c   1.000
_cell.angle_alpha   90.00
_cell.angle_beta   90.00
_cell.angle_gamma   90.00
#
_symmetry.space_group_name_H-M   'P 1'
#
loop_
_entity.id
_entity.type
_entity.pdbx_description
1 polymer ?
#
loop_
_entity_poly.entity_id
_entity_poly.type
_entity_poly.pdbx_seq_one_letter_code
_entity_poly.pdbx_strand_id
1 'polypeptide(L)'
;LIESIMLGIRIPPIFIFRRKDNVSEVIDGQQRLLSILGFLKESYKDETGKVQRSNKHGFRLSGLRFLKELNGKDIDGVEEIDPNFKDRILDFQIDIVEINQSQNPDFSPIDLFLRLNSKPFPIEPNTFEMWNAYVTKEYVEKIKTCAKEYAGKLFRPIDTRMKNEELITMLAYLAYIARKDHILPGECLN
;
A
#
# COMPACT_ATOMS: atom_id res chain seq x y z
N LEU A 1 12.14 -10.49 -2.94
CA LEU A 1 10.89 -11.25 -2.92
C LEU A 1 10.91 -12.36 -3.99
N ILE A 2 10.94 -12.03 -5.28
CA ILE A 2 10.96 -13.05 -6.37
C ILE A 2 12.12 -14.02 -6.19
N GLU A 3 13.34 -13.52 -5.94
CA GLU A 3 14.50 -14.37 -5.64
C GLU A 3 14.27 -15.32 -4.46
N SER A 4 13.64 -14.83 -3.38
CA SER A 4 13.32 -15.67 -2.22
C SER A 4 12.37 -16.81 -2.59
N ILE A 5 11.33 -16.52 -3.36
CA ILE A 5 10.38 -17.53 -3.86
C ILE A 5 11.12 -18.58 -4.70
N MET A 6 11.99 -18.15 -5.60
CA MET A 6 12.77 -19.03 -6.47
C MET A 6 13.73 -19.95 -5.73
N LEU A 7 14.28 -19.45 -4.64
CA LEU A 7 15.17 -20.22 -3.74
C LEU A 7 14.40 -21.10 -2.74
N GLY A 8 13.05 -21.13 -2.80
CA GLY A 8 12.23 -21.85 -1.84
C GLY A 8 12.26 -21.27 -0.43
N ILE A 9 12.73 -20.03 -0.27
CA ILE A 9 12.77 -19.35 1.02
C ILE A 9 11.38 -18.87 1.38
N ARG A 10 10.88 -19.27 2.54
CA ARG A 10 9.56 -18.83 3.02
C ARG A 10 9.51 -17.31 3.13
N ILE A 11 8.42 -16.75 2.65
CA ILE A 11 8.09 -15.33 2.81
C ILE A 11 7.13 -15.15 3.98
N PRO A 12 7.08 -13.95 4.61
CA PRO A 12 6.11 -13.70 5.67
C PRO A 12 4.67 -13.94 5.18
N PRO A 13 3.77 -14.42 6.05
CA PRO A 13 2.40 -14.75 5.69
C PRO A 13 1.64 -13.51 5.21
N ILE A 14 0.59 -13.75 4.42
CA ILE A 14 -0.38 -12.73 4.05
C ILE A 14 -1.47 -12.72 5.11
N PHE A 15 -1.80 -11.55 5.67
CA PHE A 15 -2.89 -11.40 6.62
C PHE A 15 -4.13 -10.90 5.90
N ILE A 16 -5.23 -11.64 6.04
CA ILE A 16 -6.52 -11.27 5.49
C ILE A 16 -7.57 -11.17 6.60
N PHE A 17 -8.47 -10.22 6.44
CA PHE A 17 -9.64 -10.05 7.29
C PHE A 17 -10.89 -10.42 6.51
N ARG A 18 -11.61 -11.43 6.96
CA ARG A 18 -12.87 -11.85 6.36
C ARG A 18 -14.03 -11.16 7.03
N ARG A 19 -14.69 -10.27 6.30
CA ARG A 19 -15.89 -9.58 6.75
C ARG A 19 -17.12 -10.50 6.80
N LYS A 20 -18.18 -10.04 7.47
CA LYS A 20 -19.45 -10.78 7.59
C LYS A 20 -20.14 -11.01 6.23
N ASP A 21 -19.90 -10.15 5.25
CA ASP A 21 -20.38 -10.23 3.87
C ASP A 21 -19.54 -11.16 2.97
N ASN A 22 -18.66 -11.96 3.56
CA ASN A 22 -17.70 -12.84 2.86
C ASN A 22 -16.67 -12.12 1.96
N VAL A 23 -16.52 -10.81 2.10
CA VAL A 23 -15.42 -10.08 1.46
C VAL A 23 -14.14 -10.27 2.27
N SER A 24 -13.05 -10.60 1.62
CA SER A 24 -11.73 -10.72 2.23
C SER A 24 -10.89 -9.50 1.89
N GLU A 25 -10.39 -8.82 2.92
CA GLU A 25 -9.51 -7.66 2.79
C GLU A 25 -8.09 -8.05 3.16
N VAL A 26 -7.12 -7.68 2.34
CA VAL A 26 -5.70 -7.90 2.66
C VAL A 26 -5.23 -6.82 3.62
N ILE A 27 -4.90 -7.23 4.84
CA ILE A 27 -4.40 -6.34 5.91
C ILE A 27 -2.90 -6.12 5.78
N ASP A 28 -2.13 -7.21 5.58
CA ASP A 28 -0.71 -7.13 5.29
C ASP A 28 -0.33 -8.10 4.17
N GLY A 29 0.69 -7.71 3.41
CA GLY A 29 1.19 -8.48 2.28
C GLY A 29 0.67 -8.03 0.91
N GLN A 30 -0.17 -7.00 0.82
CA GLN A 30 -0.67 -6.45 -0.44
C GLN A 30 0.48 -6.14 -1.43
N GLN A 31 1.55 -5.49 -0.96
CA GLN A 31 2.71 -5.16 -1.80
C GLN A 31 3.44 -6.40 -2.31
N ARG A 32 3.43 -7.49 -1.54
CA ARG A 32 4.00 -8.78 -1.95
C ARG A 32 3.18 -9.41 -3.06
N LEU A 33 1.86 -9.48 -2.88
CA LEU A 33 0.93 -9.97 -3.91
C LEU A 33 1.03 -9.14 -5.20
N LEU A 34 0.97 -7.82 -5.09
CA LEU A 34 1.08 -6.93 -6.26
C LEU A 34 2.44 -7.02 -6.96
N SER A 35 3.51 -7.34 -6.23
CA SER A 35 4.83 -7.58 -6.84
C SER A 35 4.88 -8.92 -7.58
N ILE A 36 4.28 -9.98 -7.03
CA ILE A 36 4.21 -11.28 -7.70
C ILE A 36 3.36 -11.17 -8.96
N LEU A 37 2.13 -10.64 -8.85
CA LEU A 37 1.23 -10.43 -10.00
C LEU A 37 1.87 -9.52 -11.07
N GLY A 38 2.54 -8.45 -10.62
CA GLY A 38 3.22 -7.53 -11.52
C GLY A 38 4.37 -8.19 -12.27
N PHE A 39 5.16 -9.03 -11.62
CA PHE A 39 6.25 -9.78 -12.25
C PHE A 39 5.71 -10.80 -13.28
N LEU A 40 4.66 -11.54 -12.90
CA LEU A 40 4.00 -12.51 -13.77
C LEU A 40 3.19 -11.88 -14.91
N LYS A 41 3.11 -10.54 -14.97
CA LYS A 41 2.27 -9.77 -15.90
C LYS A 41 0.78 -10.11 -15.80
N GLU A 42 0.34 -10.58 -14.62
CA GLU A 42 -1.05 -10.93 -14.37
C GLU A 42 -1.88 -9.71 -13.96
N SER A 43 -3.18 -9.79 -14.23
CA SER A 43 -4.17 -8.81 -13.79
C SER A 43 -5.01 -9.37 -12.64
N TYR A 44 -5.64 -8.49 -11.87
CA TYR A 44 -6.56 -8.87 -10.80
C TYR A 44 -7.83 -8.02 -10.88
N LYS A 45 -8.89 -8.47 -10.19
CA LYS A 45 -10.12 -7.69 -10.05
C LYS A 45 -10.11 -6.95 -8.73
N ASP A 46 -10.44 -5.66 -8.77
CA ASP A 46 -10.65 -4.88 -7.56
C ASP A 46 -12.02 -5.16 -6.92
N GLU A 47 -12.32 -4.49 -5.82
CA GLU A 47 -13.58 -4.59 -5.06
C GLU A 47 -14.84 -4.28 -5.89
N THR A 48 -14.69 -3.54 -6.98
CA THR A 48 -15.77 -3.20 -7.92
C THR A 48 -15.90 -4.20 -9.06
N GLY A 49 -15.04 -5.23 -9.12
CA GLY A 49 -14.95 -6.20 -10.20
C GLY A 49 -14.21 -5.70 -11.43
N LYS A 50 -13.65 -4.49 -11.41
CA LYS A 50 -12.88 -3.91 -12.49
C LYS A 50 -11.49 -4.57 -12.56
N VAL A 51 -11.08 -4.92 -13.77
CA VAL A 51 -9.73 -5.47 -14.00
C VAL A 51 -8.68 -4.39 -13.80
N GLN A 52 -7.73 -4.69 -12.94
CA GLN A 52 -6.60 -3.83 -12.60
C GLN A 52 -5.28 -4.55 -12.89
N ARG A 53 -4.23 -3.76 -13.02
CA ARG A 53 -2.86 -4.24 -13.10
C ARG A 53 -2.04 -3.61 -12.00
N SER A 54 -1.05 -4.33 -11.51
CA SER A 54 -0.08 -3.77 -10.58
C SER A 54 0.65 -2.57 -11.22
N ASN A 55 0.92 -1.54 -10.45
CA ASN A 55 1.79 -0.44 -10.88
C ASN A 55 3.23 -0.90 -11.18
N LYS A 56 3.57 -2.13 -10.75
CA LYS A 56 4.83 -2.82 -11.05
C LYS A 56 4.71 -3.83 -12.19
N HIS A 57 3.69 -3.72 -13.05
CA HIS A 57 3.44 -4.67 -14.11
C HIS A 57 4.63 -4.79 -15.07
N GLY A 58 5.13 -6.01 -15.27
CA GLY A 58 6.25 -6.29 -16.17
C GLY A 58 7.60 -5.70 -15.73
N PHE A 59 7.81 -5.48 -14.41
CA PHE A 59 9.09 -4.94 -13.94
C PHE A 59 10.24 -5.93 -14.16
N ARG A 60 11.46 -5.39 -14.25
CA ARG A 60 12.69 -6.17 -14.39
C ARG A 60 13.32 -6.39 -13.02
N LEU A 61 13.85 -7.61 -12.82
CA LEU A 61 14.55 -7.98 -11.60
C LEU A 61 15.81 -7.12 -11.43
N SER A 62 16.09 -6.70 -10.21
CA SER A 62 17.28 -5.93 -9.88
C SER A 62 17.74 -6.18 -8.45
N GLY A 63 19.05 -6.04 -8.22
CA GLY A 63 19.63 -6.20 -6.90
C GLY A 63 19.61 -7.64 -6.37
N LEU A 64 19.56 -8.64 -7.25
CA LEU A 64 19.59 -10.04 -6.88
C LEU A 64 20.97 -10.40 -6.30
N ARG A 65 20.98 -11.17 -5.23
CA ARG A 65 22.20 -11.57 -4.52
C ARG A 65 22.72 -12.93 -4.99
N PHE A 66 21.83 -13.87 -5.23
CA PHE A 66 22.13 -15.27 -5.55
C PHE A 66 21.95 -15.55 -7.05
N LEU A 67 20.83 -15.14 -7.62
CA LEU A 67 20.47 -15.35 -9.02
C LEU A 67 20.87 -14.15 -9.88
N LYS A 68 22.14 -13.77 -9.81
CA LYS A 68 22.66 -12.51 -10.43
C LYS A 68 22.49 -12.47 -11.93
N GLU A 69 22.49 -13.62 -12.60
CA GLU A 69 22.28 -13.78 -14.03
C GLU A 69 20.88 -13.33 -14.51
N LEU A 70 19.93 -13.26 -13.57
CA LEU A 70 18.56 -12.80 -13.84
C LEU A 70 18.37 -11.29 -13.68
N ASN A 71 19.39 -10.55 -13.23
CA ASN A 71 19.30 -9.11 -13.12
C ASN A 71 19.02 -8.45 -14.49
N GLY A 72 18.11 -7.50 -14.50
CA GLY A 72 17.70 -6.78 -15.71
C GLY A 72 16.66 -7.51 -16.57
N LYS A 73 16.27 -8.74 -16.19
CA LYS A 73 15.27 -9.53 -16.92
C LYS A 73 13.88 -9.38 -16.31
N ASP A 74 12.88 -9.32 -17.15
CA ASP A 74 11.47 -9.51 -16.80
C ASP A 74 11.11 -11.01 -16.88
N ILE A 75 9.85 -11.35 -16.70
CA ILE A 75 9.41 -12.75 -16.71
C ILE A 75 9.77 -13.46 -18.02
N ASP A 76 9.55 -12.83 -19.16
CA ASP A 76 9.82 -13.43 -20.47
C ASP A 76 11.32 -13.71 -20.65
N GLY A 77 12.17 -12.76 -20.30
CA GLY A 77 13.62 -12.92 -20.37
C GLY A 77 14.18 -13.91 -19.33
N VAL A 78 13.43 -14.23 -18.28
CA VAL A 78 13.78 -15.28 -17.33
C VAL A 78 13.34 -16.65 -17.86
N GLU A 79 12.15 -16.76 -18.45
CA GLU A 79 11.64 -18.01 -19.05
C GLU A 79 12.52 -18.49 -20.24
N GLU A 80 13.20 -17.57 -20.94
CA GLU A 80 14.20 -17.94 -21.95
C GLU A 80 15.40 -18.72 -21.36
N ILE A 81 15.74 -18.47 -20.10
CA ILE A 81 16.85 -19.16 -19.40
C ILE A 81 16.34 -20.41 -18.68
N ASP A 82 15.19 -20.31 -18.06
CA ASP A 82 14.58 -21.36 -17.26
C ASP A 82 13.07 -21.43 -17.57
N PRO A 83 12.68 -22.28 -18.51
CA PRO A 83 11.28 -22.43 -18.93
C PRO A 83 10.30 -22.81 -17.81
N ASN A 84 10.79 -23.43 -16.72
CA ASN A 84 9.97 -23.82 -15.57
C ASN A 84 9.87 -22.73 -14.50
N PHE A 85 10.40 -21.56 -14.78
CA PHE A 85 10.48 -20.49 -13.77
C PHE A 85 9.09 -20.02 -13.32
N LYS A 86 8.19 -19.79 -14.25
CA LYS A 86 6.81 -19.36 -13.97
C LYS A 86 6.06 -20.40 -13.14
N ASP A 87 6.18 -21.66 -13.48
CA ASP A 87 5.52 -22.75 -12.76
C ASP A 87 6.00 -22.82 -11.30
N ARG A 88 7.31 -22.66 -11.07
CA ARG A 88 7.85 -22.63 -9.70
C ARG A 88 7.31 -21.45 -8.86
N ILE A 89 7.02 -20.31 -9.47
CA ILE A 89 6.37 -19.20 -8.76
C ILE A 89 4.91 -19.54 -8.48
N LEU A 90 4.19 -20.12 -9.42
CA LEU A 90 2.78 -20.48 -9.28
C LEU A 90 2.58 -21.60 -8.26
N ASP A 91 3.51 -22.54 -8.17
CA ASP A 91 3.47 -23.65 -7.19
C ASP A 91 3.96 -23.24 -5.80
N PHE A 92 4.50 -22.03 -5.64
CA PHE A 92 5.01 -21.57 -4.36
C PHE A 92 3.88 -21.36 -3.36
N GLN A 93 3.95 -22.03 -2.22
CA GLN A 93 2.96 -21.94 -1.16
C GLN A 93 3.18 -20.69 -0.31
N ILE A 94 2.15 -19.87 -0.22
CA ILE A 94 2.12 -18.68 0.63
C ILE A 94 1.22 -18.98 1.82
N ASP A 95 1.75 -18.81 3.03
CA ASP A 95 0.95 -18.94 4.25
C ASP A 95 -0.05 -17.78 4.34
N ILE A 96 -1.32 -18.10 4.61
CA ILE A 96 -2.38 -17.11 4.81
C ILE A 96 -2.87 -17.20 6.25
N VAL A 97 -2.86 -16.08 6.95
CA VAL A 97 -3.48 -15.92 8.28
C VAL A 97 -4.82 -15.22 8.09
N GLU A 98 -5.90 -15.98 8.26
CA GLU A 98 -7.25 -15.46 8.16
C GLU A 98 -7.78 -15.03 9.53
N ILE A 99 -8.27 -13.81 9.62
CA ILE A 99 -8.98 -13.29 10.79
C ILE A 99 -10.44 -13.09 10.40
N ASN A 100 -11.31 -13.79 11.08
CA ASN A 100 -12.74 -13.79 10.77
C ASN A 100 -13.49 -12.83 11.70
N GLN A 101 -14.23 -11.88 11.13
CA GLN A 101 -15.00 -10.88 11.86
C GLN A 101 -16.06 -11.49 12.76
N SER A 102 -16.67 -12.61 12.36
CA SER A 102 -17.71 -13.28 13.18
C SER A 102 -17.15 -13.88 14.46
N GLN A 103 -15.88 -14.28 14.47
CA GLN A 103 -15.17 -14.82 15.63
C GLN A 103 -14.51 -13.73 16.49
N ASN A 104 -14.32 -12.53 15.92
CA ASN A 104 -13.63 -11.41 16.54
C ASN A 104 -14.43 -10.12 16.33
N PRO A 105 -15.63 -9.98 16.94
CA PRO A 105 -16.55 -8.87 16.63
C PRO A 105 -15.99 -7.47 16.99
N ASP A 106 -15.14 -7.41 18.01
CA ASP A 106 -14.52 -6.16 18.50
C ASP A 106 -13.18 -5.88 17.83
N PHE A 107 -12.75 -6.72 16.90
CA PHE A 107 -11.47 -6.59 16.24
C PHE A 107 -11.53 -5.57 15.10
N SER A 108 -10.61 -4.61 15.14
CA SER A 108 -10.40 -3.65 14.06
C SER A 108 -9.26 -4.11 13.15
N PRO A 109 -9.46 -4.25 11.83
CA PRO A 109 -8.39 -4.54 10.88
C PRO A 109 -7.23 -3.56 10.97
N ILE A 110 -7.52 -2.32 11.32
CA ILE A 110 -6.55 -1.24 11.47
C ILE A 110 -5.62 -1.48 12.66
N ASP A 111 -6.14 -1.97 13.78
CA ASP A 111 -5.31 -2.29 14.96
C ASP A 111 -4.28 -3.37 14.64
N LEU A 112 -4.68 -4.39 13.86
CA LEU A 112 -3.73 -5.39 13.41
C LEU A 112 -2.67 -4.82 12.48
N PHE A 113 -3.10 -4.03 11.49
CA PHE A 113 -2.20 -3.38 10.55
C PHE A 113 -1.15 -2.54 11.30
N LEU A 114 -1.56 -1.78 12.30
CA LEU A 114 -0.66 -1.00 13.14
C LEU A 114 0.31 -1.88 13.91
N ARG A 115 -0.17 -2.97 14.54
CA ARG A 115 0.67 -3.89 15.30
C ARG A 115 1.71 -4.58 14.41
N LEU A 116 1.32 -5.00 13.20
CA LEU A 116 2.23 -5.62 12.24
C LEU A 116 3.29 -4.64 11.73
N ASN A 117 2.92 -3.37 11.57
CA ASN A 117 3.80 -2.32 11.06
C ASN A 117 4.54 -1.52 12.15
N SER A 118 4.29 -1.81 13.44
CA SER A 118 4.91 -1.08 14.55
C SER A 118 6.40 -1.32 14.72
N LYS A 119 6.97 -2.33 14.05
CA LYS A 119 8.42 -2.64 14.06
C LYS A 119 8.86 -3.21 12.71
N PRO A 120 10.02 -2.84 12.17
CA PRO A 120 11.00 -1.85 12.63
C PRO A 120 10.72 -0.41 12.17
N PHE A 121 9.76 -0.18 11.30
CA PHE A 121 9.42 1.14 10.73
C PHE A 121 7.97 1.50 11.08
N PRO A 122 7.74 2.22 12.17
CA PRO A 122 6.39 2.65 12.54
C PRO A 122 5.79 3.52 11.44
N ILE A 123 4.48 3.38 11.24
CA ILE A 123 3.71 4.28 10.39
C ILE A 123 3.72 5.66 11.06
N GLU A 124 4.03 6.69 10.30
CA GLU A 124 3.96 8.06 10.80
C GLU A 124 2.51 8.36 11.23
N PRO A 125 2.32 9.01 12.39
CA PRO A 125 0.98 9.29 12.92
C PRO A 125 0.04 9.98 11.93
N ASN A 126 0.56 10.94 11.16
CA ASN A 126 -0.20 11.68 10.15
C ASN A 126 -0.77 10.79 9.03
N THR A 127 -0.01 9.79 8.59
CA THR A 127 -0.48 8.81 7.58
C THR A 127 -1.62 7.97 8.15
N PHE A 128 -1.51 7.57 9.42
CA PHE A 128 -2.53 6.80 10.10
C PHE A 128 -3.80 7.62 10.35
N GLU A 129 -3.67 8.84 10.85
CA GLU A 129 -4.80 9.75 11.09
C GLU A 129 -5.58 10.03 9.81
N MET A 130 -4.89 10.21 8.68
CA MET A 130 -5.53 10.42 7.39
C MET A 130 -6.33 9.20 6.92
N TRP A 131 -5.85 7.98 7.18
CA TRP A 131 -6.57 6.75 6.83
C TRP A 131 -7.76 6.47 7.73
N ASN A 132 -7.69 6.90 8.99
CA ASN A 132 -8.76 6.72 9.98
C ASN A 132 -9.74 7.89 10.08
N ALA A 133 -9.44 9.00 9.42
CA ALA A 133 -10.36 10.11 9.42
C ALA A 133 -11.68 9.67 8.77
N TYR A 134 -12.79 9.79 9.52
CA TYR A 134 -14.15 9.65 9.00
C TYR A 134 -14.48 10.80 8.03
N VAL A 135 -13.63 10.97 7.03
CA VAL A 135 -13.73 12.01 6.02
C VAL A 135 -14.17 11.36 4.73
N THR A 136 -15.07 12.01 4.01
CA THR A 136 -15.55 11.49 2.73
C THR A 136 -14.39 11.33 1.75
N LYS A 137 -14.44 10.28 0.94
CA LYS A 137 -13.42 9.97 -0.07
C LYS A 137 -13.11 11.17 -0.99
N GLU A 138 -14.14 11.99 -1.26
CA GLU A 138 -14.01 13.20 -2.07
C GLU A 138 -13.03 14.22 -1.46
N TYR A 139 -13.07 14.43 -0.13
CA TYR A 139 -12.14 15.32 0.55
C TYR A 139 -10.71 14.80 0.48
N VAL A 140 -10.51 13.51 0.69
CA VAL A 140 -9.18 12.89 0.60
C VAL A 140 -8.58 13.07 -0.80
N GLU A 141 -9.37 12.86 -1.84
CA GLU A 141 -8.93 13.05 -3.22
C GLU A 141 -8.64 14.53 -3.55
N LYS A 142 -9.41 15.46 -3.03
CA LYS A 142 -9.13 16.90 -3.17
C LYS A 142 -7.81 17.29 -2.49
N ILE A 143 -7.56 16.81 -1.27
CA ILE A 143 -6.30 17.07 -0.56
C ILE A 143 -5.12 16.52 -1.36
N LYS A 144 -5.19 15.28 -1.84
CA LYS A 144 -4.14 14.66 -2.65
C LYS A 144 -3.89 15.42 -3.97
N THR A 145 -4.95 15.88 -4.61
CA THR A 145 -4.87 16.66 -5.84
C THR A 145 -4.16 17.98 -5.59
N CYS A 146 -4.55 18.72 -4.56
CA CYS A 146 -3.88 19.95 -4.16
C CYS A 146 -2.40 19.71 -3.80
N ALA A 147 -2.11 18.69 -3.00
CA ALA A 147 -0.73 18.36 -2.63
C ALA A 147 0.13 18.11 -3.86
N LYS A 148 -0.40 17.38 -4.84
CA LYS A 148 0.30 17.09 -6.10
C LYS A 148 0.46 18.32 -7.00
N GLU A 149 -0.56 19.18 -7.09
CA GLU A 149 -0.54 20.39 -7.92
C GLU A 149 0.51 21.40 -7.42
N TYR A 150 0.65 21.53 -6.11
CA TYR A 150 1.59 22.48 -5.50
C TYR A 150 2.94 21.86 -5.12
N ALA A 151 3.13 20.56 -5.39
CA ALA A 151 4.43 19.90 -5.21
C ALA A 151 5.51 20.60 -6.03
N GLY A 152 6.64 20.92 -5.40
CA GLY A 152 7.75 21.63 -6.03
C GLY A 152 7.56 23.14 -6.19
N LYS A 153 6.37 23.69 -5.97
CA LYS A 153 6.12 25.15 -5.99
C LYS A 153 6.12 25.72 -4.57
N LEU A 154 5.32 25.17 -3.68
CA LEU A 154 5.17 25.60 -2.29
C LEU A 154 5.65 24.54 -1.29
N PHE A 155 5.71 23.28 -1.73
CA PHE A 155 6.02 22.12 -0.91
C PHE A 155 7.25 21.38 -1.46
N ARG A 156 7.71 20.39 -0.67
CA ARG A 156 8.82 19.54 -1.10
C ARG A 156 8.42 18.73 -2.36
N PRO A 157 9.30 18.67 -3.39
CA PRO A 157 8.97 17.97 -4.64
C PRO A 157 8.74 16.48 -4.45
N ILE A 158 9.42 15.86 -3.48
CA ILE A 158 9.29 14.44 -3.15
C ILE A 158 8.83 14.34 -1.69
N ASP A 159 7.62 13.85 -1.50
CA ASP A 159 7.06 13.58 -0.19
C ASP A 159 6.62 12.12 -0.11
N THR A 160 7.41 11.31 0.59
CA THR A 160 7.14 9.89 0.78
C THR A 160 6.30 9.60 2.03
N ARG A 161 5.98 10.63 2.84
CA ARG A 161 5.34 10.49 4.16
C ARG A 161 4.09 11.34 4.31
N MET A 162 3.46 11.73 3.20
CA MET A 162 2.21 12.51 3.18
C MET A 162 2.26 13.85 3.94
N LYS A 163 3.46 14.43 4.08
CA LYS A 163 3.63 15.73 4.80
C LYS A 163 3.03 16.90 4.06
N ASN A 164 2.97 16.83 2.73
CA ASN A 164 2.32 17.84 1.91
C ASN A 164 0.80 17.78 2.12
N GLU A 165 0.23 16.59 2.17
CA GLU A 165 -1.19 16.36 2.47
C GLU A 165 -1.55 16.80 3.89
N GLU A 166 -0.70 16.52 4.88
CA GLU A 166 -0.84 16.96 6.25
C GLU A 166 -0.89 18.50 6.33
N LEU A 167 0.04 19.20 5.69
CA LEU A 167 0.08 20.65 5.67
C LEU A 167 -1.17 21.25 5.00
N ILE A 168 -1.63 20.69 3.88
CA ILE A 168 -2.85 21.13 3.20
C ILE A 168 -4.07 20.92 4.10
N THR A 169 -4.15 19.80 4.78
CA THR A 169 -5.23 19.50 5.72
C THR A 169 -5.27 20.51 6.86
N MET A 170 -4.10 20.83 7.43
CA MET A 170 -3.96 21.84 8.47
C MET A 170 -4.41 23.23 7.97
N LEU A 171 -3.94 23.65 6.79
CA LEU A 171 -4.32 24.93 6.20
C LEU A 171 -5.83 25.01 5.90
N ALA A 172 -6.42 23.93 5.41
CA ALA A 172 -7.85 23.85 5.15
C ALA A 172 -8.66 23.97 6.46
N TYR A 173 -8.20 23.30 7.52
CA TYR A 173 -8.81 23.40 8.86
C TYR A 173 -8.71 24.81 9.44
N LEU A 174 -7.55 25.44 9.38
CA LEU A 174 -7.35 26.83 9.83
C LEU A 174 -8.25 27.80 9.06
N ALA A 175 -8.36 27.63 7.72
CA ALA A 175 -9.25 28.46 6.91
C ALA A 175 -10.73 28.24 7.27
N TYR A 176 -11.13 27.01 7.61
CA TYR A 176 -12.48 26.70 8.08
C TYR A 176 -12.78 27.38 9.41
N ILE A 177 -11.88 27.28 10.41
CA ILE A 177 -12.04 27.92 11.72
C ILE A 177 -12.09 29.45 11.57
N ALA A 178 -11.16 30.04 10.82
CA ALA A 178 -11.15 31.48 10.56
C ALA A 178 -12.45 31.99 9.94
N ARG A 179 -13.08 31.22 9.07
CA ARG A 179 -14.39 31.55 8.49
C ARG A 179 -15.54 31.43 9.48
N LYS A 180 -15.52 30.34 10.27
CA LYS A 180 -16.60 30.02 11.21
C LYS A 180 -16.65 30.99 12.38
N ASP A 181 -15.50 31.31 12.96
CA ASP A 181 -15.40 32.05 14.21
C ASP A 181 -14.96 33.51 14.02
N HIS A 182 -14.79 33.96 12.76
CA HIS A 182 -14.25 35.29 12.42
C HIS A 182 -12.88 35.59 13.04
N ILE A 183 -12.11 34.55 13.33
CA ILE A 183 -10.78 34.63 13.95
C ILE A 183 -9.71 34.73 12.84
N LEU A 184 -8.72 35.60 13.04
CA LEU A 184 -7.60 35.68 12.11
C LEU A 184 -6.73 34.41 12.20
N PRO A 185 -6.17 33.90 11.06
CA PRO A 185 -5.40 32.66 11.04
C PRO A 185 -4.24 32.59 12.06
N GLY A 186 -3.66 33.71 12.46
CA GLY A 186 -2.60 33.77 13.47
C GLY A 186 -3.07 33.48 14.90
N GLU A 187 -4.36 33.64 15.19
CA GLU A 187 -4.93 33.39 16.52
C GLU A 187 -5.24 31.91 16.75
N CYS A 188 -5.31 31.12 15.69
CA CYS A 188 -5.53 29.68 15.78
C CYS A 188 -4.28 28.88 16.17
N LEU A 189 -3.12 29.53 16.27
CA LEU A 189 -1.82 28.88 16.55
C LEU A 189 -1.35 29.06 18.00
N ASN A 190 -2.11 29.74 18.82
CA ASN A 190 -1.92 29.89 20.26
C ASN A 190 -2.93 29.00 20.99
#